data_93ae6ce01a59ac74ed6a7dd15df6314e
#
_entry.id   93ae6ce01a59ac74ed6a7dd15df6314e
#
_cell.length_a   1.000
_cell.length_b   1.000
_cell.length_c   1.000
_cell.angle_alpha   90.00
_cell.angle_beta   90.00
_cell.angle_gamma   90.00
#
_symmetry.space_group_name_H-M   'P 1'
#
loop_
_entity.id
_entity.type
_entity.pdbx_description
1 polymer ?
#
loop_
_entity_poly.entity_id
_entity_poly.type
_entity_poly.pdbx_seq_one_letter_code
_entity_poly.pdbx_strand_id
1 'polypeptide(L)'
;MQAVSVSTQALEPTLAVIGIRRTNRFLAALEQVRAALRGRTIWHINSTAQGGGVAEMLQTMLAYERGAGLDVRWLVMDGDATFFTLTKRLHHRLHGEPGDDGVLGAAERRHYEQITRRNLVSLLAAVNPGDVVVLHDPQTAGLAPRLREAGAMVLWRCHIGIDRINAIAEEAWQFLQPYIELADTRIFSRAAYIPPSIASLPASVIPPAIDALSPKNQPLSAATVRVMLRHIGLLAGAVNGQRRKLPESFFNVKGIDDGVRVLQTQPLPSPGTPLIVQVSRWDPLKDMAGVMRGFAGRRQQLGSAHLALVGPDPSSVTDDPEGVRVYEECVDQWHALPPDA
;
A
#
# COMPACT_ATOMS: atom_id res chain seq x y z
N MET A 1 -3.96 -17.74 7.96
CA MET A 1 -4.26 -16.78 6.85
C MET A 1 -5.71 -16.39 6.84
N GLN A 2 -6.01 -15.13 6.51
CA GLN A 2 -7.35 -14.57 6.45
C GLN A 2 -7.77 -14.33 4.99
N ALA A 3 -8.96 -14.80 4.60
CA ALA A 3 -9.52 -14.49 3.29
C ALA A 3 -10.14 -13.08 3.29
N VAL A 4 -9.88 -12.32 2.24
CA VAL A 4 -10.44 -10.98 2.03
C VAL A 4 -11.51 -11.06 0.96
N SER A 5 -12.67 -10.49 1.26
CA SER A 5 -13.76 -10.40 0.28
C SER A 5 -13.38 -9.41 -0.83
N VAL A 6 -13.46 -9.86 -2.07
CA VAL A 6 -13.21 -9.04 -3.26
C VAL A 6 -14.53 -8.76 -3.96
N SER A 7 -14.81 -7.49 -4.25
CA SER A 7 -15.98 -7.09 -5.08
C SER A 7 -15.75 -7.46 -6.55
N THR A 8 -16.77 -7.25 -7.38
CA THR A 8 -16.66 -7.38 -8.84
C THR A 8 -16.91 -6.02 -9.48
N GLN A 9 -15.99 -5.57 -10.32
CA GLN A 9 -16.06 -4.28 -11.02
C GLN A 9 -16.24 -4.50 -12.51
N ALA A 10 -17.29 -3.93 -13.10
CA ALA A 10 -17.53 -3.98 -14.55
C ALA A 10 -16.39 -3.27 -15.32
N LEU A 11 -16.00 -3.84 -16.46
CA LEU A 11 -14.92 -3.30 -17.29
C LEU A 11 -15.36 -2.15 -18.20
N GLU A 12 -16.60 -2.13 -18.62
CA GLU A 12 -17.13 -1.24 -19.66
C GLU A 12 -16.86 0.24 -19.39
N PRO A 13 -17.04 0.78 -18.16
CA PRO A 13 -16.75 2.17 -17.89
C PRO A 13 -15.27 2.53 -18.08
N THR A 14 -14.36 1.64 -17.67
CA THR A 14 -12.90 1.84 -17.83
C THR A 14 -12.49 1.74 -19.30
N LEU A 15 -13.06 0.76 -20.04
CA LEU A 15 -12.79 0.59 -21.46
C LEU A 15 -13.23 1.82 -22.26
N ALA A 16 -14.33 2.48 -21.87
CA ALA A 16 -14.78 3.72 -22.51
C ALA A 16 -13.78 4.87 -22.35
N VAL A 17 -13.07 4.93 -21.22
CA VAL A 17 -12.08 6.00 -20.93
C VAL A 17 -10.76 5.79 -21.67
N ILE A 18 -10.29 4.56 -21.82
CA ILE A 18 -8.95 4.28 -22.38
C ILE A 18 -8.89 4.38 -23.92
N GLY A 19 -10.02 4.47 -24.59
CA GLY A 19 -10.17 4.67 -26.04
C GLY A 19 -10.01 3.37 -26.83
N ILE A 20 -10.61 3.36 -28.05
CA ILE A 20 -10.85 2.15 -28.85
C ILE A 20 -9.62 1.30 -29.13
N ARG A 21 -8.47 1.90 -29.45
CA ARG A 21 -7.24 1.13 -29.74
C ARG A 21 -6.74 0.35 -28.53
N ARG A 22 -6.74 0.97 -27.35
CA ARG A 22 -6.31 0.31 -26.10
C ARG A 22 -7.33 -0.72 -25.65
N THR A 23 -8.61 -0.44 -25.81
CA THR A 23 -9.71 -1.36 -25.56
C THR A 23 -9.54 -2.65 -26.37
N ASN A 24 -9.36 -2.54 -27.69
CA ASN A 24 -9.20 -3.71 -28.55
C ASN A 24 -7.97 -4.55 -28.18
N ARG A 25 -6.84 -3.91 -27.87
CA ARG A 25 -5.64 -4.62 -27.41
C ARG A 25 -5.87 -5.34 -26.07
N PHE A 26 -6.53 -4.66 -25.13
CA PHE A 26 -6.87 -5.24 -23.83
C PHE A 26 -7.80 -6.45 -23.99
N LEU A 27 -8.86 -6.35 -24.75
CA LEU A 27 -9.81 -7.45 -24.96
C LEU A 27 -9.13 -8.64 -25.63
N ALA A 28 -8.29 -8.42 -26.64
CA ALA A 28 -7.54 -9.50 -27.28
C ALA A 28 -6.58 -10.21 -26.30
N ALA A 29 -5.90 -9.45 -25.44
CA ALA A 29 -5.04 -10.01 -24.40
C ALA A 29 -5.87 -10.76 -23.32
N LEU A 30 -7.02 -10.22 -22.95
CA LEU A 30 -7.91 -10.85 -21.98
C LEU A 30 -8.43 -12.22 -22.45
N GLU A 31 -8.80 -12.36 -23.72
CA GLU A 31 -9.21 -13.64 -24.28
C GLU A 31 -8.09 -14.70 -24.20
N GLN A 32 -6.85 -14.30 -24.48
CA GLN A 32 -5.68 -15.19 -24.33
C GLN A 32 -5.48 -15.61 -22.87
N VAL A 33 -5.57 -14.65 -21.93
CA VAL A 33 -5.44 -14.91 -20.49
C VAL A 33 -6.55 -15.83 -19.99
N ARG A 34 -7.81 -15.59 -20.36
CA ARG A 34 -8.94 -16.45 -20.02
C ARG A 34 -8.75 -17.88 -20.51
N ALA A 35 -8.25 -18.05 -21.74
CA ALA A 35 -7.98 -19.36 -22.30
C ALA A 35 -6.85 -20.09 -21.53
N ALA A 36 -5.77 -19.39 -21.22
CA ALA A 36 -4.61 -19.93 -20.51
C ALA A 36 -4.91 -20.28 -19.04
N LEU A 37 -5.81 -19.52 -18.39
CA LEU A 37 -6.15 -19.69 -16.98
C LEU A 37 -7.47 -20.42 -16.75
N ARG A 38 -8.04 -21.05 -17.76
CA ARG A 38 -9.29 -21.80 -17.64
C ARG A 38 -9.18 -22.91 -16.59
N GLY A 39 -10.05 -22.86 -15.57
CA GLY A 39 -10.07 -23.82 -14.47
C GLY A 39 -8.95 -23.64 -13.44
N ARG A 40 -8.22 -22.54 -13.49
CA ARG A 40 -7.18 -22.18 -12.53
C ARG A 40 -7.62 -20.97 -11.70
N THR A 41 -7.23 -20.96 -10.45
CA THR A 41 -7.43 -19.81 -9.55
C THR A 41 -6.16 -18.94 -9.52
N ILE A 42 -6.34 -17.63 -9.49
CA ILE A 42 -5.26 -16.67 -9.22
C ILE A 42 -5.36 -16.28 -7.75
N TRP A 43 -4.31 -16.55 -7.00
CA TRP A 43 -4.21 -16.22 -5.58
C TRP A 43 -3.30 -15.03 -5.39
N HIS A 44 -3.78 -13.95 -4.75
CA HIS A 44 -2.95 -12.84 -4.30
C HIS A 44 -2.74 -12.93 -2.80
N ILE A 45 -1.48 -12.83 -2.36
CA ILE A 45 -1.10 -12.98 -0.96
C ILE A 45 -0.24 -11.80 -0.55
N ASN A 46 -0.64 -11.09 0.50
CA ASN A 46 0.11 -9.98 1.09
C ASN A 46 0.00 -10.00 2.62
N SER A 47 0.49 -8.96 3.31
CA SER A 47 0.54 -8.88 4.78
C SER A 47 -0.63 -8.13 5.42
N THR A 48 -1.42 -7.35 4.66
CA THR A 48 -2.53 -6.55 5.22
C THR A 48 -3.66 -6.36 4.21
N ALA A 49 -4.90 -6.33 4.70
CA ALA A 49 -6.07 -5.98 3.90
C ALA A 49 -6.34 -4.47 3.82
N GLN A 50 -5.69 -3.66 4.65
CA GLN A 50 -5.95 -2.22 4.83
C GLN A 50 -4.66 -1.47 5.15
N GLY A 51 -4.68 -0.15 5.00
CA GLY A 51 -3.62 0.73 5.51
C GLY A 51 -2.37 0.88 4.64
N GLY A 52 -2.37 0.38 3.41
CA GLY A 52 -1.22 0.52 2.52
C GLY A 52 -1.56 0.55 1.04
N GLY A 53 -0.64 1.07 0.24
CA GLY A 53 -0.82 1.19 -1.22
C GLY A 53 -1.01 -0.14 -1.93
N VAL A 54 -0.39 -1.22 -1.44
CA VAL A 54 -0.58 -2.56 -2.00
C VAL A 54 -1.99 -3.09 -1.74
N ALA A 55 -2.50 -2.95 -0.51
CA ALA A 55 -3.86 -3.37 -0.18
C ALA A 55 -4.90 -2.59 -1.00
N GLU A 56 -4.73 -1.26 -1.14
CA GLU A 56 -5.60 -0.41 -1.96
C GLU A 56 -5.56 -0.83 -3.45
N MET A 57 -4.37 -1.06 -3.97
CA MET A 57 -4.20 -1.55 -5.35
C MET A 57 -4.88 -2.90 -5.55
N LEU A 58 -4.72 -3.84 -4.61
CA LEU A 58 -5.35 -5.16 -4.69
C LEU A 58 -6.87 -5.07 -4.67
N GLN A 59 -7.46 -4.27 -3.80
CA GLN A 59 -8.92 -4.07 -3.77
C GLN A 59 -9.47 -3.68 -5.14
N THR A 60 -8.82 -2.75 -5.80
CA THR A 60 -9.25 -2.27 -7.12
C THR A 60 -8.93 -3.25 -8.23
N MET A 61 -7.68 -3.73 -8.29
CA MET A 61 -7.19 -4.60 -9.35
C MET A 61 -7.96 -5.92 -9.39
N LEU A 62 -8.14 -6.57 -8.24
CA LEU A 62 -8.84 -7.84 -8.16
C LEU A 62 -10.33 -7.72 -8.48
N ALA A 63 -10.95 -6.57 -8.17
CA ALA A 63 -12.32 -6.30 -8.56
C ALA A 63 -12.49 -6.26 -10.09
N TYR A 64 -11.55 -5.64 -10.81
CA TYR A 64 -11.52 -5.64 -12.27
C TYR A 64 -11.18 -7.03 -12.85
N GLU A 65 -10.25 -7.77 -12.24
CA GLU A 65 -9.92 -9.12 -12.67
C GLU A 65 -11.13 -10.06 -12.56
N ARG A 66 -11.92 -9.96 -11.48
CA ARG A 66 -13.20 -10.67 -11.34
C ARG A 66 -14.23 -10.22 -12.38
N GLY A 67 -14.33 -8.92 -12.63
CA GLY A 67 -15.16 -8.37 -13.70
C GLY A 67 -14.71 -8.85 -15.08
N ALA A 68 -13.44 -9.12 -15.24
CA ALA A 68 -12.87 -9.79 -16.42
C ALA A 68 -13.17 -11.29 -16.50
N GLY A 69 -13.91 -11.87 -15.56
CA GLY A 69 -14.28 -13.30 -15.54
C GLY A 69 -13.15 -14.24 -15.12
N LEU A 70 -12.16 -13.76 -14.37
CA LEU A 70 -11.09 -14.56 -13.79
C LEU A 70 -11.48 -15.03 -12.38
N ASP A 71 -11.13 -16.25 -11.99
CA ASP A 71 -11.25 -16.72 -10.60
C ASP A 71 -10.08 -16.19 -9.79
N VAL A 72 -10.34 -15.12 -9.04
CA VAL A 72 -9.31 -14.41 -8.27
C VAL A 72 -9.66 -14.44 -6.79
N ARG A 73 -8.68 -14.75 -5.95
CA ARG A 73 -8.81 -14.80 -4.49
C ARG A 73 -7.69 -14.03 -3.81
N TRP A 74 -8.00 -13.48 -2.66
CA TRP A 74 -7.08 -12.69 -1.86
C TRP A 74 -6.97 -13.24 -0.44
N LEU A 75 -5.73 -13.52 -0.02
CA LEU A 75 -5.40 -13.96 1.32
C LEU A 75 -4.40 -13.00 1.96
N VAL A 76 -4.60 -12.73 3.24
CA VAL A 76 -3.65 -12.01 4.09
C VAL A 76 -2.96 -13.01 4.99
N MET A 77 -1.63 -12.98 5.02
CA MET A 77 -0.84 -13.86 5.87
C MET A 77 -0.85 -13.41 7.34
N ASP A 78 -0.74 -14.37 8.25
CA ASP A 78 -0.58 -14.09 9.67
C ASP A 78 0.90 -13.87 10.00
N GLY A 79 1.16 -12.97 10.93
CA GLY A 79 2.49 -12.70 11.47
C GLY A 79 2.40 -12.27 12.94
N ASP A 80 3.50 -12.41 13.67
CA ASP A 80 3.65 -11.82 15.00
C ASP A 80 4.43 -10.50 14.93
N ALA A 81 4.50 -9.78 16.04
CA ALA A 81 5.19 -8.48 16.11
C ALA A 81 6.68 -8.58 15.69
N THR A 82 7.36 -9.66 16.08
CA THR A 82 8.77 -9.87 15.69
C THR A 82 8.92 -10.06 14.18
N PHE A 83 8.02 -10.80 13.57
CA PHE A 83 7.99 -10.98 12.12
C PHE A 83 7.73 -9.65 11.39
N PHE A 84 6.77 -8.85 11.85
CA PHE A 84 6.48 -7.55 11.23
C PHE A 84 7.61 -6.54 11.45
N THR A 85 8.28 -6.53 12.59
CA THR A 85 9.50 -5.73 12.81
C THR A 85 10.61 -6.14 11.84
N LEU A 86 10.86 -7.43 11.66
CA LEU A 86 11.85 -7.93 10.72
C LEU A 86 11.51 -7.56 9.27
N THR A 87 10.27 -7.75 8.86
CA THR A 87 9.87 -7.44 7.47
C THR A 87 9.79 -5.95 7.21
N LYS A 88 9.53 -5.12 8.25
CA LYS A 88 9.66 -3.66 8.16
C LYS A 88 11.11 -3.24 7.99
N ARG A 89 12.06 -3.88 8.70
CA ARG A 89 13.51 -3.70 8.49
C ARG A 89 13.91 -4.05 7.05
N LEU A 90 13.44 -5.17 6.51
CA LEU A 90 13.65 -5.52 5.11
C LEU A 90 13.09 -4.44 4.17
N HIS A 91 11.90 -3.91 4.45
CA HIS A 91 11.29 -2.82 3.70
C HIS A 91 12.18 -1.57 3.68
N HIS A 92 12.65 -1.10 4.86
CA HIS A 92 13.54 0.06 4.94
C HIS A 92 14.84 -0.18 4.17
N ARG A 93 15.46 -1.35 4.35
CA ARG A 93 16.72 -1.68 3.66
C ARG A 93 16.58 -1.76 2.16
N LEU A 94 15.44 -2.26 1.64
CA LEU A 94 15.17 -2.22 0.21
C LEU A 94 15.01 -0.79 -0.34
N HIS A 95 14.68 0.18 0.53
CA HIS A 95 14.73 1.61 0.22
C HIS A 95 16.14 2.24 0.44
N GLY A 96 17.12 1.44 0.84
CA GLY A 96 18.48 1.89 1.09
C GLY A 96 18.73 2.49 2.48
N GLU A 97 17.77 2.37 3.40
CA GLU A 97 17.80 2.90 4.77
C GLU A 97 18.00 1.78 5.80
N PRO A 98 18.73 2.00 6.89
CA PRO A 98 19.02 0.96 7.88
C PRO A 98 17.79 0.42 8.63
N GLY A 99 16.76 1.25 8.82
CA GLY A 99 15.57 0.92 9.60
C GLY A 99 15.83 1.00 11.10
N ASP A 100 15.54 -0.08 11.81
CA ASP A 100 15.68 -0.19 13.27
C ASP A 100 17.09 -0.63 13.73
N ASP A 101 18.09 -0.56 12.88
CA ASP A 101 19.48 -0.99 13.10
C ASP A 101 19.66 -2.47 13.49
N GLY A 102 18.60 -3.28 13.51
CA GLY A 102 18.66 -4.71 13.77
C GLY A 102 19.40 -5.47 12.65
N VAL A 103 19.81 -6.70 12.94
CA VAL A 103 20.53 -7.54 11.96
C VAL A 103 19.58 -8.35 11.08
N LEU A 104 20.10 -8.86 9.96
CA LEU A 104 19.44 -9.86 9.10
C LEU A 104 20.20 -11.20 9.18
N GLY A 105 20.32 -11.74 10.42
CA GLY A 105 21.13 -12.91 10.71
C GLY A 105 20.36 -14.24 10.66
N ALA A 106 21.00 -15.28 11.18
CA ALA A 106 20.44 -16.63 11.18
C ALA A 106 19.21 -16.78 12.11
N ALA A 107 19.12 -16.00 13.19
CA ALA A 107 17.95 -16.03 14.08
C ALA A 107 16.72 -15.43 13.41
N GLU A 108 16.91 -14.28 12.76
CA GLU A 108 15.87 -13.57 11.98
C GLU A 108 15.37 -14.45 10.84
N ARG A 109 16.29 -15.12 10.13
CA ARG A 109 15.94 -16.06 9.05
C ARG A 109 15.12 -17.24 9.57
N ARG A 110 15.50 -17.85 10.69
CA ARG A 110 14.73 -18.95 11.29
C ARG A 110 13.31 -18.51 11.68
N HIS A 111 13.18 -17.31 12.28
CA HIS A 111 11.88 -16.78 12.65
C HIS A 111 11.01 -16.50 11.42
N TYR A 112 11.59 -15.85 10.40
CA TYR A 112 10.91 -15.60 9.11
C TYR A 112 10.38 -16.89 8.48
N GLU A 113 11.22 -17.93 8.43
CA GLU A 113 10.85 -19.25 7.89
C GLU A 113 9.80 -19.97 8.76
N GLN A 114 9.85 -19.78 10.07
CA GLN A 114 8.83 -20.36 10.97
C GLN A 114 7.45 -19.75 10.68
N ILE A 115 7.35 -18.44 10.54
CA ILE A 115 6.09 -17.77 10.28
C ILE A 115 5.57 -18.13 8.86
N THR A 116 6.42 -18.08 7.85
CA THR A 116 6.02 -18.46 6.49
C THR A 116 5.57 -19.92 6.43
N ARG A 117 6.26 -20.84 7.13
CA ARG A 117 5.87 -22.28 7.22
C ARG A 117 4.51 -22.46 7.88
N ARG A 118 4.17 -21.70 8.93
CA ARG A 118 2.84 -21.73 9.58
C ARG A 118 1.73 -21.33 8.60
N ASN A 119 1.97 -20.30 7.79
CA ASN A 119 1.04 -19.85 6.77
C ASN A 119 0.84 -20.87 5.62
N LEU A 120 1.89 -21.61 5.27
CA LEU A 120 1.82 -22.63 4.21
C LEU A 120 0.84 -23.75 4.52
N VAL A 121 0.56 -24.07 5.77
CA VAL A 121 -0.37 -25.16 6.13
C VAL A 121 -1.75 -24.94 5.52
N SER A 122 -2.34 -23.76 5.75
CA SER A 122 -3.65 -23.43 5.18
C SER A 122 -3.60 -23.14 3.68
N LEU A 123 -2.49 -22.56 3.20
CA LEU A 123 -2.33 -22.18 1.80
C LEU A 123 -2.23 -23.41 0.90
N LEU A 124 -1.41 -24.39 1.26
CA LEU A 124 -1.25 -25.63 0.50
C LEU A 124 -2.52 -26.50 0.49
N ALA A 125 -3.40 -26.32 1.48
CA ALA A 125 -4.72 -26.96 1.47
C ALA A 125 -5.72 -26.30 0.50
N ALA A 126 -5.47 -25.06 0.09
CA ALA A 126 -6.37 -24.29 -0.76
C ALA A 126 -5.91 -24.19 -2.22
N VAL A 127 -4.60 -24.14 -2.44
CA VAL A 127 -3.97 -23.98 -3.77
C VAL A 127 -3.84 -25.32 -4.46
N ASN A 128 -4.32 -25.41 -5.69
CA ASN A 128 -4.19 -26.62 -6.51
C ASN A 128 -2.95 -26.54 -7.44
N PRO A 129 -2.39 -27.69 -7.86
CA PRO A 129 -1.38 -27.71 -8.91
C PRO A 129 -1.89 -27.00 -10.18
N GLY A 130 -1.06 -26.11 -10.71
CA GLY A 130 -1.39 -25.29 -11.87
C GLY A 130 -2.09 -23.97 -11.56
N ASP A 131 -2.53 -23.72 -10.33
CA ASP A 131 -2.99 -22.38 -9.90
C ASP A 131 -1.85 -21.35 -10.01
N VAL A 132 -2.21 -20.09 -10.13
CA VAL A 132 -1.26 -18.97 -10.14
C VAL A 132 -1.25 -18.32 -8.77
N VAL A 133 -0.06 -18.16 -8.17
CA VAL A 133 0.09 -17.52 -6.88
C VAL A 133 0.98 -16.29 -7.02
N VAL A 134 0.41 -15.12 -6.75
CA VAL A 134 1.14 -13.83 -6.74
C VAL A 134 1.44 -13.45 -5.29
N LEU A 135 2.71 -13.50 -4.94
CA LEU A 135 3.25 -13.17 -3.64
C LEU A 135 3.71 -11.71 -3.63
N HIS A 136 3.17 -10.89 -2.72
CA HIS A 136 3.49 -9.46 -2.67
C HIS A 136 4.49 -9.15 -1.56
N ASP A 137 5.58 -8.49 -1.94
CA ASP A 137 6.61 -7.90 -1.06
C ASP A 137 7.40 -8.90 -0.20
N PRO A 138 8.36 -8.44 0.62
CA PRO A 138 9.24 -9.30 1.41
C PRO A 138 8.51 -10.26 2.35
N GLN A 139 7.34 -9.88 2.88
CA GLN A 139 6.61 -10.69 3.86
C GLN A 139 6.27 -12.07 3.31
N THR A 140 5.95 -12.15 2.03
CA THR A 140 5.42 -13.36 1.41
C THR A 140 6.47 -14.22 0.68
N ALA A 141 7.69 -13.68 0.48
CA ALA A 141 8.69 -14.33 -0.37
C ALA A 141 9.05 -15.76 0.08
N GLY A 142 9.09 -16.01 1.40
CA GLY A 142 9.39 -17.33 1.97
C GLY A 142 8.33 -18.43 1.68
N LEU A 143 7.19 -18.07 1.10
CA LEU A 143 6.17 -19.04 0.67
C LEU A 143 6.52 -19.65 -0.70
N ALA A 144 7.32 -18.99 -1.53
CA ALA A 144 7.57 -19.36 -2.92
C ALA A 144 8.13 -20.78 -3.09
N PRO A 145 9.14 -21.25 -2.32
CA PRO A 145 9.73 -22.56 -2.54
C PRO A 145 8.70 -23.70 -2.46
N ARG A 146 7.90 -23.70 -1.41
CA ARG A 146 6.94 -24.77 -1.14
C ARG A 146 5.71 -24.75 -2.07
N LEU A 147 5.28 -23.57 -2.49
CA LEU A 147 4.21 -23.41 -3.46
C LEU A 147 4.62 -23.96 -4.83
N ARG A 148 5.85 -23.67 -5.25
CA ARG A 148 6.38 -24.20 -6.50
C ARG A 148 6.53 -25.73 -6.45
N GLU A 149 7.04 -26.27 -5.36
CA GLU A 149 7.11 -27.72 -5.14
C GLU A 149 5.73 -28.39 -5.19
N ALA A 150 4.69 -27.69 -4.74
CA ALA A 150 3.30 -28.13 -4.82
C ALA A 150 2.67 -28.00 -6.23
N GLY A 151 3.44 -27.52 -7.21
CA GLY A 151 3.01 -27.41 -8.61
C GLY A 151 2.26 -26.14 -8.96
N ALA A 152 2.23 -25.12 -8.09
CA ALA A 152 1.68 -23.83 -8.41
C ALA A 152 2.66 -23.02 -9.29
N MET A 153 2.14 -22.15 -10.15
CA MET A 153 2.92 -21.11 -10.83
C MET A 153 3.10 -19.93 -9.90
N VAL A 154 4.33 -19.66 -9.47
CA VAL A 154 4.62 -18.64 -8.45
C VAL A 154 5.21 -17.40 -9.07
N LEU A 155 4.54 -16.26 -8.88
CA LEU A 155 5.01 -14.92 -9.23
C LEU A 155 5.32 -14.17 -7.93
N TRP A 156 6.51 -13.61 -7.81
CA TRP A 156 6.82 -12.72 -6.69
C TRP A 156 6.85 -11.27 -7.18
N ARG A 157 6.04 -10.40 -6.57
CA ARG A 157 5.92 -9.00 -6.93
C ARG A 157 6.47 -8.10 -5.82
N CYS A 158 7.53 -7.35 -6.14
CA CYS A 158 8.11 -6.35 -5.27
C CYS A 158 7.62 -4.95 -5.65
N HIS A 159 6.99 -4.27 -4.70
CA HIS A 159 6.53 -2.89 -4.88
C HIS A 159 7.55 -1.87 -4.39
N ILE A 160 8.61 -2.33 -3.74
CA ILE A 160 9.62 -1.58 -3.00
C ILE A 160 10.91 -1.57 -3.80
N GLY A 161 11.70 -0.51 -3.68
CA GLY A 161 13.03 -0.44 -4.27
C GLY A 161 13.64 0.95 -4.24
N ILE A 162 14.87 1.02 -4.66
CA ILE A 162 15.66 2.25 -4.78
C ILE A 162 16.33 2.28 -6.14
N ASP A 163 16.48 3.47 -6.73
CA ASP A 163 17.05 3.62 -8.09
C ASP A 163 18.54 3.28 -8.16
N ARG A 164 19.27 3.42 -7.06
CA ARG A 164 20.68 3.05 -6.93
C ARG A 164 20.88 2.17 -5.72
N ILE A 165 21.02 0.89 -5.97
CA ILE A 165 21.20 -0.11 -4.91
C ILE A 165 22.51 0.18 -4.18
N ASN A 166 22.43 0.38 -2.88
CA ASN A 166 23.55 0.58 -1.96
C ASN A 166 23.81 -0.71 -1.14
N ALA A 167 24.86 -0.70 -0.33
CA ALA A 167 25.22 -1.86 0.50
C ALA A 167 24.10 -2.31 1.44
N ILE A 168 23.31 -1.36 1.97
CA ILE A 168 22.18 -1.65 2.86
C ILE A 168 21.07 -2.40 2.10
N ALA A 169 20.74 -1.95 0.91
CA ALA A 169 19.75 -2.63 0.08
C ALA A 169 20.24 -4.02 -0.35
N GLU A 170 21.54 -4.15 -0.64
CA GLU A 170 22.13 -5.44 -1.01
C GLU A 170 21.99 -6.49 0.09
N GLU A 171 22.15 -6.13 1.37
CA GLU A 171 21.92 -7.05 2.49
C GLU A 171 20.47 -7.58 2.52
N ALA A 172 19.48 -6.73 2.25
CA ALA A 172 18.09 -7.16 2.18
C ALA A 172 17.84 -8.09 0.99
N TRP A 173 18.47 -7.80 -0.15
CA TRP A 173 18.39 -8.68 -1.32
C TRP A 173 19.04 -10.05 -1.05
N GLN A 174 20.20 -10.10 -0.39
CA GLN A 174 20.85 -11.35 0.01
C GLN A 174 19.99 -12.17 1.00
N PHE A 175 19.22 -11.50 1.85
CA PHE A 175 18.27 -12.19 2.73
C PHE A 175 17.13 -12.81 1.94
N LEU A 176 16.57 -12.13 0.94
CA LEU A 176 15.40 -12.55 0.17
C LEU A 176 15.74 -13.53 -0.96
N GLN A 177 16.96 -13.45 -1.50
CA GLN A 177 17.39 -14.18 -2.69
C GLN A 177 17.06 -15.67 -2.67
N PRO A 178 17.33 -16.45 -1.59
CA PRO A 178 17.05 -17.90 -1.57
C PRO A 178 15.59 -18.26 -1.79
N TYR A 179 14.68 -17.33 -1.53
CA TYR A 179 13.24 -17.54 -1.70
C TYR A 179 12.76 -17.09 -3.08
N ILE A 180 13.16 -15.90 -3.49
CA ILE A 180 12.67 -15.28 -4.73
C ILE A 180 13.29 -15.90 -5.99
N GLU A 181 14.46 -16.51 -5.89
CA GLU A 181 15.06 -17.28 -6.99
C GLU A 181 14.17 -18.47 -7.43
N LEU A 182 13.43 -19.02 -6.50
CA LEU A 182 12.56 -20.16 -6.74
C LEU A 182 11.15 -19.77 -7.25
N ALA A 183 10.83 -18.47 -7.37
CA ALA A 183 9.64 -18.05 -8.10
C ALA A 183 9.83 -18.24 -9.61
N ASP A 184 8.75 -18.50 -10.35
CA ASP A 184 8.81 -18.67 -11.83
C ASP A 184 9.11 -17.33 -12.51
N THR A 185 8.61 -16.21 -11.98
CA THR A 185 8.96 -14.87 -12.41
C THR A 185 8.91 -13.85 -11.27
N ARG A 186 9.59 -12.73 -11.43
CA ARG A 186 9.63 -11.58 -10.51
C ARG A 186 9.03 -10.38 -11.21
N ILE A 187 8.23 -9.61 -10.47
CA ILE A 187 7.59 -8.41 -11.00
C ILE A 187 8.07 -7.21 -10.18
N PHE A 188 8.58 -6.20 -10.86
CA PHE A 188 9.07 -4.97 -10.25
C PHE A 188 8.29 -3.76 -10.76
N SER A 189 8.20 -2.71 -9.96
CA SER A 189 7.56 -1.45 -10.37
C SER A 189 8.42 -0.64 -11.34
N ARG A 190 9.76 -0.81 -11.30
CA ARG A 190 10.74 -0.12 -12.16
C ARG A 190 11.92 -1.04 -12.47
N ALA A 191 12.52 -0.87 -13.64
CA ALA A 191 13.72 -1.63 -14.03
C ALA A 191 14.91 -1.39 -13.07
N ALA A 192 15.06 -0.16 -12.57
CA ALA A 192 16.12 0.18 -11.62
C ALA A 192 16.00 -0.54 -10.27
N TYR A 193 14.85 -1.13 -9.94
CA TYR A 193 14.64 -1.88 -8.70
C TYR A 193 15.11 -3.33 -8.79
N ILE A 194 15.46 -3.82 -9.97
CA ILE A 194 15.98 -5.18 -10.16
C ILE A 194 17.44 -5.22 -9.68
N PRO A 195 17.75 -5.96 -8.60
CA PRO A 195 19.14 -6.01 -8.13
C PRO A 195 20.02 -6.82 -9.06
N PRO A 196 21.30 -6.46 -9.18
CA PRO A 196 22.26 -7.18 -10.03
C PRO A 196 22.34 -8.68 -9.75
N SER A 197 22.18 -9.08 -8.48
CA SER A 197 22.23 -10.48 -8.02
C SER A 197 21.18 -11.39 -8.65
N ILE A 198 20.06 -10.84 -9.12
CA ILE A 198 18.98 -11.61 -9.78
C ILE A 198 18.65 -11.13 -11.20
N ALA A 199 19.47 -10.25 -11.77
CA ALA A 199 19.19 -9.65 -13.08
C ALA A 199 19.16 -10.67 -14.24
N SER A 200 19.78 -11.84 -14.08
CA SER A 200 19.74 -12.95 -15.04
C SER A 200 18.48 -13.81 -14.97
N LEU A 201 17.67 -13.66 -13.92
CA LEU A 201 16.45 -14.44 -13.72
C LEU A 201 15.25 -13.80 -14.45
N PRO A 202 14.22 -14.60 -14.83
CA PRO A 202 13.02 -14.05 -15.46
C PRO A 202 12.38 -12.96 -14.61
N ALA A 203 12.28 -11.75 -15.16
CA ALA A 203 11.69 -10.61 -14.49
C ALA A 203 10.85 -9.76 -15.45
N SER A 204 9.82 -9.11 -14.93
CA SER A 204 8.95 -8.18 -15.65
C SER A 204 8.86 -6.86 -14.91
N VAL A 205 8.74 -5.76 -15.66
CA VAL A 205 8.50 -4.43 -15.08
C VAL A 205 7.04 -4.05 -15.34
N ILE A 206 6.27 -3.96 -14.25
CA ILE A 206 4.87 -3.56 -14.29
C ILE A 206 4.68 -2.39 -13.31
N PRO A 207 4.67 -1.14 -13.81
CA PRO A 207 4.46 0.02 -12.95
C PRO A 207 3.09 -0.01 -12.29
N PRO A 208 2.92 0.67 -11.13
CA PRO A 208 1.62 0.80 -10.50
C PRO A 208 0.65 1.55 -11.42
N ALA A 209 -0.61 1.12 -11.44
CA ALA A 209 -1.67 1.72 -12.21
C ALA A 209 -2.55 2.63 -11.34
N ILE A 210 -3.22 3.59 -11.98
CA ILE A 210 -4.21 4.46 -11.35
C ILE A 210 -5.60 4.06 -11.88
N ASP A 211 -6.55 3.86 -10.98
CA ASP A 211 -7.96 3.73 -11.34
C ASP A 211 -8.56 5.11 -11.59
N ALA A 212 -8.76 5.45 -12.87
CA ALA A 212 -9.36 6.72 -13.28
C ALA A 212 -10.80 6.90 -12.77
N LEU A 213 -11.49 5.82 -12.46
CA LEU A 213 -12.91 5.84 -12.00
C LEU A 213 -13.02 5.78 -10.46
N SER A 214 -11.92 5.62 -9.76
CA SER A 214 -11.91 5.68 -8.29
C SER A 214 -12.44 7.04 -7.81
N PRO A 215 -13.27 7.08 -6.76
CA PRO A 215 -13.82 8.33 -6.20
C PRO A 215 -12.75 9.39 -5.90
N LYS A 216 -11.56 8.98 -5.45
CA LYS A 216 -10.45 9.89 -5.17
C LYS A 216 -9.83 10.55 -6.43
N ASN A 217 -10.05 9.97 -7.60
CA ASN A 217 -9.54 10.46 -8.88
C ASN A 217 -10.63 11.18 -9.72
N GLN A 218 -11.86 11.26 -9.20
CA GLN A 218 -12.94 11.98 -9.86
C GLN A 218 -12.92 13.47 -9.49
N PRO A 219 -13.24 14.37 -10.43
CA PRO A 219 -13.36 15.79 -10.13
C PRO A 219 -14.52 16.03 -9.15
N LEU A 220 -14.25 16.82 -8.11
CA LEU A 220 -15.23 17.24 -7.13
C LEU A 220 -15.55 18.73 -7.30
N SER A 221 -16.81 19.13 -7.10
CA SER A 221 -17.17 20.53 -7.06
C SER A 221 -16.54 21.23 -5.85
N ALA A 222 -16.20 22.50 -5.97
CA ALA A 222 -15.67 23.28 -4.85
C ALA A 222 -16.63 23.30 -3.64
N ALA A 223 -17.94 23.19 -3.88
CA ALA A 223 -18.95 23.09 -2.81
C ALA A 223 -18.84 21.74 -2.08
N THR A 224 -18.71 20.63 -2.81
CA THR A 224 -18.50 19.29 -2.24
C THR A 224 -17.22 19.24 -1.42
N VAL A 225 -16.10 19.74 -1.97
CA VAL A 225 -14.81 19.79 -1.27
C VAL A 225 -14.94 20.54 0.05
N ARG A 226 -15.57 21.72 0.07
CA ARG A 226 -15.78 22.48 1.31
C ARG A 226 -16.61 21.72 2.35
N VAL A 227 -17.65 21.01 1.91
CA VAL A 227 -18.47 20.19 2.83
C VAL A 227 -17.65 19.05 3.42
N MET A 228 -16.85 18.35 2.59
CA MET A 228 -15.94 17.29 3.05
C MET A 228 -14.92 17.80 4.08
N LEU A 229 -14.22 18.89 3.75
CA LEU A 229 -13.20 19.48 4.64
C LEU A 229 -13.78 19.93 5.99
N ARG A 230 -15.02 20.44 6.01
CA ARG A 230 -15.72 20.76 7.27
C ARG A 230 -16.10 19.51 8.04
N HIS A 231 -16.57 18.47 7.34
CA HIS A 231 -16.99 17.21 7.97
C HIS A 231 -15.82 16.52 8.69
N ILE A 232 -14.64 16.52 8.08
CA ILE A 232 -13.43 15.93 8.67
C ILE A 232 -12.66 16.90 9.59
N GLY A 233 -13.20 18.08 9.88
CA GLY A 233 -12.59 19.01 10.83
C GLY A 233 -11.34 19.74 10.32
N LEU A 234 -11.13 19.84 9.01
CA LEU A 234 -10.02 20.61 8.40
C LEU A 234 -10.41 22.03 8.01
N LEU A 235 -11.68 22.38 8.06
CA LEU A 235 -12.16 23.72 7.73
C LEU A 235 -13.26 24.16 8.70
N ALA A 236 -13.23 25.44 9.10
CA ALA A 236 -14.23 26.04 9.97
C ALA A 236 -15.62 26.06 9.33
N GLY A 237 -16.67 25.91 10.15
CA GLY A 237 -18.09 26.04 9.77
C GLY A 237 -18.89 24.78 10.04
N ALA A 238 -20.20 24.96 10.24
CA ALA A 238 -21.12 23.88 10.51
C ALA A 238 -21.44 23.06 9.23
N VAL A 239 -21.68 21.76 9.42
CA VAL A 239 -22.06 20.82 8.35
C VAL A 239 -23.59 20.67 8.26
N ASN A 240 -24.37 21.45 9.04
CA ASN A 240 -25.81 21.33 9.24
C ASN A 240 -26.57 21.08 7.93
N GLY A 241 -27.21 19.92 7.82
CA GLY A 241 -28.04 19.53 6.66
C GLY A 241 -27.33 19.30 5.34
N GLN A 242 -26.02 19.51 5.25
CA GLN A 242 -25.23 19.38 4.01
C GLN A 242 -24.68 17.95 3.80
N ARG A 243 -24.81 17.04 4.78
CA ARG A 243 -24.37 15.64 4.67
C ARG A 243 -24.97 14.95 3.43
N ARG A 244 -26.21 15.30 3.03
CA ARG A 244 -26.85 14.79 1.81
C ARG A 244 -26.17 15.20 0.51
N LYS A 245 -25.24 16.15 0.53
CA LYS A 245 -24.48 16.61 -0.64
C LYS A 245 -23.16 15.89 -0.86
N LEU A 246 -22.81 14.99 0.06
CA LEU A 246 -21.59 14.19 -0.07
C LEU A 246 -21.86 12.99 -1.01
N PRO A 247 -20.88 12.60 -1.84
CA PRO A 247 -20.99 11.38 -2.63
C PRO A 247 -21.24 10.16 -1.74
N GLU A 248 -22.07 9.23 -2.21
CA GLU A 248 -22.37 7.99 -1.48
C GLU A 248 -21.10 7.18 -1.15
N SER A 249 -20.11 7.21 -2.06
CA SER A 249 -18.79 6.62 -1.88
C SER A 249 -18.01 7.20 -0.68
N PHE A 250 -18.31 8.42 -0.25
CA PHE A 250 -17.69 9.04 0.93
C PHE A 250 -18.13 8.35 2.23
N PHE A 251 -19.37 7.88 2.30
CA PHE A 251 -19.91 7.19 3.49
C PHE A 251 -19.53 5.72 3.57
N ASN A 252 -19.08 5.14 2.44
CA ASN A 252 -18.64 3.75 2.39
C ASN A 252 -17.19 3.55 2.87
N VAL A 253 -16.50 4.63 3.23
CA VAL A 253 -15.16 4.55 3.86
C VAL A 253 -15.35 4.29 5.35
N LYS A 254 -15.01 3.09 5.81
CA LYS A 254 -15.03 2.74 7.24
C LYS A 254 -14.19 3.76 8.03
N GLY A 255 -14.74 4.21 9.18
CA GLY A 255 -14.04 5.11 10.10
C GLY A 255 -14.35 6.60 9.94
N ILE A 256 -15.08 7.04 8.91
CA ILE A 256 -15.46 8.46 8.78
C ILE A 256 -16.53 8.85 9.81
N ASP A 257 -17.38 7.93 10.22
CA ASP A 257 -18.43 8.18 11.24
C ASP A 257 -17.89 8.07 12.68
N ASP A 258 -16.72 7.46 12.91
CA ASP A 258 -16.12 7.29 14.24
C ASP A 258 -15.39 8.53 14.76
N GLY A 259 -15.41 9.62 13.99
CA GLY A 259 -14.80 10.91 14.32
C GLY A 259 -13.33 11.00 13.95
N VAL A 260 -12.98 12.07 13.25
CA VAL A 260 -11.58 12.42 12.99
C VAL A 260 -11.02 13.06 14.25
N ARG A 261 -9.95 12.51 14.82
CA ARG A 261 -9.22 13.15 15.91
C ARG A 261 -8.38 14.28 15.35
N VAL A 262 -8.75 15.51 15.68
CA VAL A 262 -7.99 16.72 15.27
C VAL A 262 -7.25 17.29 16.46
N LEU A 263 -5.93 17.43 16.34
CA LEU A 263 -5.09 18.18 17.27
C LEU A 263 -4.80 19.54 16.61
N GLN A 264 -5.09 20.63 17.31
CA GLN A 264 -4.89 21.99 16.77
C GLN A 264 -4.51 22.99 17.85
N THR A 265 -3.65 23.95 17.53
CA THR A 265 -3.26 25.08 18.40
C THR A 265 -4.03 26.35 18.08
N GLN A 266 -4.54 26.47 16.87
CA GLN A 266 -5.23 27.65 16.37
C GLN A 266 -6.64 27.27 15.89
N PRO A 267 -7.56 28.25 15.78
CA PRO A 267 -8.85 28.01 15.15
C PRO A 267 -8.70 27.39 13.76
N LEU A 268 -9.66 26.55 13.38
CA LEU A 268 -9.70 25.97 12.04
C LEU A 268 -9.65 27.04 10.96
N PRO A 269 -8.92 26.84 9.86
CA PRO A 269 -8.82 27.81 8.78
C PRO A 269 -10.19 28.10 8.15
N SER A 270 -10.41 29.38 7.80
CA SER A 270 -11.60 29.79 7.06
C SER A 270 -11.51 29.39 5.57
N PRO A 271 -12.64 29.31 4.87
CA PRO A 271 -12.63 29.13 3.42
C PRO A 271 -11.84 30.26 2.73
N GLY A 272 -10.80 29.91 1.98
CA GLY A 272 -9.90 30.85 1.32
C GLY A 272 -8.54 31.00 1.98
N THR A 273 -8.36 30.52 3.20
CA THR A 273 -7.03 30.40 3.82
C THR A 273 -6.21 29.33 3.07
N PRO A 274 -4.97 29.64 2.64
CA PRO A 274 -4.10 28.64 2.02
C PRO A 274 -3.85 27.49 2.98
N LEU A 275 -4.04 26.25 2.49
CA LEU A 275 -3.84 25.03 3.26
C LEU A 275 -2.77 24.16 2.58
N ILE A 276 -1.67 23.91 3.28
CA ILE A 276 -0.65 22.95 2.90
C ILE A 276 -1.00 21.65 3.57
N VAL A 277 -1.14 20.57 2.79
CA VAL A 277 -1.59 19.28 3.31
C VAL A 277 -0.61 18.19 2.92
N GLN A 278 -0.17 17.40 3.90
CA GLN A 278 0.47 16.12 3.66
C GLN A 278 -0.46 15.01 4.13
N VAL A 279 -0.78 14.07 3.23
CA VAL A 279 -1.59 12.89 3.52
C VAL A 279 -0.73 11.66 3.34
N SER A 280 -0.38 10.98 4.44
CA SER A 280 0.45 9.77 4.38
C SER A 280 0.28 8.93 5.65
N ARG A 281 0.85 7.71 5.66
CA ARG A 281 1.04 6.97 6.91
C ARG A 281 2.08 7.67 7.78
N TRP A 282 2.03 7.41 9.08
CA TRP A 282 3.06 7.80 10.03
C TRP A 282 4.27 6.87 9.85
N ASP A 283 5.19 7.27 8.97
CA ASP A 283 6.31 6.46 8.51
C ASP A 283 7.54 7.37 8.37
N PRO A 284 8.73 6.99 8.87
CA PRO A 284 9.95 7.82 8.78
C PRO A 284 10.27 8.22 7.34
N LEU A 285 10.02 7.36 6.35
CA LEU A 285 10.23 7.64 4.93
C LEU A 285 9.29 8.72 4.36
N LYS A 286 8.25 9.11 5.09
CA LYS A 286 7.32 10.20 4.73
C LYS A 286 7.73 11.54 5.33
N ASP A 287 8.61 11.53 6.32
CA ASP A 287 9.22 12.70 6.97
C ASP A 287 8.22 13.80 7.36
N MET A 288 7.09 13.42 7.98
CA MET A 288 6.08 14.38 8.41
C MET A 288 6.65 15.40 9.42
N ALA A 289 7.53 14.94 10.30
CA ALA A 289 8.25 15.81 11.24
C ALA A 289 9.13 16.83 10.51
N GLY A 290 9.82 16.44 9.44
CA GLY A 290 10.61 17.34 8.60
C GLY A 290 9.77 18.36 7.86
N VAL A 291 8.59 17.95 7.36
CA VAL A 291 7.63 18.89 6.74
C VAL A 291 7.17 19.94 7.77
N MET A 292 6.88 19.54 9.00
CA MET A 292 6.51 20.46 10.09
C MET A 292 7.65 21.45 10.40
N ARG A 293 8.90 20.96 10.54
CA ARG A 293 10.09 21.83 10.71
C ARG A 293 10.26 22.82 9.55
N GLY A 294 10.10 22.32 8.33
CA GLY A 294 10.20 23.14 7.12
C GLY A 294 9.14 24.23 7.04
N PHE A 295 7.92 23.93 7.46
CA PHE A 295 6.82 24.87 7.56
C PHE A 295 7.12 25.94 8.62
N ALA A 296 7.45 25.55 9.85
CA ALA A 296 7.77 26.45 10.94
C ALA A 296 8.95 27.37 10.60
N GLY A 297 10.03 26.83 10.02
CA GLY A 297 11.20 27.61 9.61
C GLY A 297 10.94 28.63 8.49
N ARG A 298 9.81 28.54 7.78
CA ARG A 298 9.40 29.47 6.73
C ARG A 298 8.11 30.22 7.03
N ARG A 299 7.65 30.20 8.26
CA ARG A 299 6.37 30.74 8.68
C ARG A 299 6.11 32.18 8.18
N GLN A 300 7.12 33.06 8.30
CA GLN A 300 7.02 34.44 7.84
C GLN A 300 6.77 34.57 6.32
N GLN A 301 7.30 33.65 5.52
CA GLN A 301 7.14 33.66 4.06
C GLN A 301 5.79 33.07 3.62
N LEU A 302 5.17 32.24 4.45
CA LEU A 302 3.93 31.50 4.17
C LEU A 302 2.67 32.29 4.54
N GLY A 303 2.82 33.46 5.15
CA GLY A 303 1.70 34.38 5.49
C GLY A 303 0.65 33.70 6.38
N SER A 304 -0.61 33.65 5.94
CA SER A 304 -1.72 33.03 6.67
C SER A 304 -1.91 31.53 6.40
N ALA A 305 -0.99 30.88 5.71
CA ALA A 305 -1.12 29.46 5.39
C ALA A 305 -1.17 28.58 6.65
N HIS A 306 -1.96 27.53 6.62
CA HIS A 306 -2.00 26.48 7.65
C HIS A 306 -1.35 25.20 7.11
N LEU A 307 -0.75 24.42 8.01
CA LEU A 307 -0.26 23.08 7.72
C LEU A 307 -1.22 22.05 8.33
N ALA A 308 -1.61 21.07 7.55
CA ALA A 308 -2.33 19.89 8.03
C ALA A 308 -1.52 18.62 7.71
N LEU A 309 -1.14 17.87 8.74
CA LEU A 309 -0.59 16.53 8.61
C LEU A 309 -1.72 15.53 8.85
N VAL A 310 -2.02 14.70 7.86
CA VAL A 310 -3.17 13.78 7.86
C VAL A 310 -2.68 12.35 7.69
N GLY A 311 -3.02 11.48 8.64
CA GLY A 311 -2.65 10.07 8.61
C GLY A 311 -3.76 9.18 9.19
N PRO A 312 -3.63 7.85 9.06
CA PRO A 312 -4.54 6.91 9.71
C PRO A 312 -4.38 6.97 11.23
N ASP A 313 -5.35 6.41 11.97
CA ASP A 313 -5.12 6.12 13.37
C ASP A 313 -3.90 5.19 13.50
N PRO A 314 -2.84 5.60 14.21
CA PRO A 314 -1.60 4.84 14.25
C PRO A 314 -1.78 3.45 14.87
N SER A 315 -2.78 3.25 15.75
CA SER A 315 -3.09 1.96 16.36
C SER A 315 -3.83 1.00 15.42
N SER A 316 -4.37 1.49 14.31
CA SER A 316 -5.17 0.69 13.37
C SER A 316 -4.35 -0.08 12.32
N VAL A 317 -3.05 0.21 12.18
CA VAL A 317 -2.16 -0.38 11.17
C VAL A 317 -1.32 -1.47 11.81
N THR A 318 -1.77 -2.70 11.72
CA THR A 318 -1.19 -3.85 12.47
C THR A 318 0.16 -4.34 11.94
N ASP A 319 0.49 -4.09 10.68
CA ASP A 319 1.75 -4.46 10.05
C ASP A 319 2.80 -3.32 10.01
N ASP A 320 2.51 -2.19 10.69
CA ASP A 320 3.40 -1.05 10.79
C ASP A 320 3.69 -0.67 12.25
N PRO A 321 4.63 -1.37 12.91
CA PRO A 321 4.91 -1.15 14.34
C PRO A 321 5.53 0.22 14.65
N GLU A 322 6.02 0.94 13.64
CA GLU A 322 6.65 2.25 13.80
C GLU A 322 5.65 3.41 13.79
N GLY A 323 4.43 3.19 13.29
CA GLY A 323 3.45 4.24 13.07
C GLY A 323 3.11 5.01 14.35
N VAL A 324 2.95 4.32 15.48
CA VAL A 324 2.69 4.94 16.78
C VAL A 324 3.86 5.86 17.18
N ARG A 325 5.09 5.37 17.10
CA ARG A 325 6.30 6.15 17.46
C ARG A 325 6.44 7.42 16.61
N VAL A 326 6.27 7.30 15.30
CA VAL A 326 6.38 8.46 14.39
C VAL A 326 5.25 9.48 14.64
N TYR A 327 4.06 9.01 14.96
CA TYR A 327 2.96 9.89 15.36
C TYR A 327 3.28 10.66 16.65
N GLU A 328 3.75 9.96 17.68
CA GLU A 328 4.15 10.56 18.95
C GLU A 328 5.28 11.57 18.76
N GLU A 329 6.30 11.25 17.96
CA GLU A 329 7.36 12.19 17.59
C GLU A 329 6.81 13.46 16.91
N CYS A 330 5.83 13.33 16.03
CA CYS A 330 5.17 14.48 15.40
C CYS A 330 4.40 15.31 16.43
N VAL A 331 3.71 14.68 17.38
CA VAL A 331 2.96 15.36 18.44
C VAL A 331 3.91 16.12 19.37
N ASP A 332 4.99 15.49 19.81
CA ASP A 332 6.00 16.12 20.67
C ASP A 332 6.65 17.32 19.99
N GLN A 333 7.01 17.14 18.72
CA GLN A 333 7.57 18.23 17.92
C GLN A 333 6.58 19.38 17.73
N TRP A 334 5.30 19.07 17.50
CA TRP A 334 4.25 20.06 17.38
C TRP A 334 4.10 20.90 18.67
N HIS A 335 4.12 20.24 19.84
CA HIS A 335 4.11 20.92 21.14
C HIS A 335 5.34 21.77 21.41
N ALA A 336 6.47 21.44 20.81
CA ALA A 336 7.72 22.17 20.94
C ALA A 336 7.83 23.39 19.98
N LEU A 337 6.87 23.56 19.06
CA LEU A 337 6.87 24.71 18.14
C LEU A 337 6.66 26.03 18.89
N PRO A 338 7.27 27.12 18.42
CA PRO A 338 6.97 28.47 18.92
C PRO A 338 5.47 28.80 18.75
N PRO A 339 4.89 29.63 19.65
CA PRO A 339 3.46 29.94 19.58
C PRO A 339 3.01 30.67 18.30
N ASP A 340 3.93 31.22 17.53
CA ASP A 340 3.72 31.93 16.28
C ASP A 340 4.02 31.07 15.03
N ALA A 341 4.35 29.79 15.24
CA ALA A 341 4.69 28.84 14.17
C ALA A 341 3.49 28.16 13.50
#